data_e01661b02ff121e2cd8faf615c8f4cda
#
_entry.id   e01661b02ff121e2cd8faf615c8f4cda
#
_cell.length_a   1.000
_cell.length_b   1.000
_cell.length_c   1.000
_cell.angle_alpha   90.00
_cell.angle_beta   90.00
_cell.angle_gamma   90.00
#
_symmetry.space_group_name_H-M   'P 1'
#
loop_
_entity.id
_entity.type
_entity.pdbx_description
1 polymer ?
#
loop_
_entity_poly.entity_id
_entity_poly.type
_entity_poly.pdbx_seq_one_letter_code
_entity_poly.pdbx_strand_id
1 'polypeptide(L)'
;VSEDLFKESFDECYESICMPLPTHSFISQAILAREVKKLGSKIIITGDGGDEFFGGYEFYKSLKLFSSIPKSNPSIYSGVVKSNLEFNNWSNERLINESDKLWKDATSIYEGLNPNEITLQSILMLDSIVQLESVGIRASDTMSMMSSVESRGFFLTKNIMEFALNLSIDKKIIIDKEDGENITRPFMKELFTNKFNKSLLKPKQGFSGYPNESIREFVDKDYKLTNDYLEIKNFNNSFLEKDTALEWKYINCEYYLNKFKSFL
;
A
#
# COMPACT_ATOMS: atom_id res chain seq x y z
N VAL A 1 -18.84 5.87 -4.52
CA VAL A 1 -19.16 4.48 -4.92
C VAL A 1 -20.29 4.02 -4.04
N SER A 2 -21.35 3.41 -4.58
CA SER A 2 -22.40 2.78 -3.77
C SER A 2 -21.95 1.39 -3.33
N GLU A 3 -22.55 0.87 -2.27
CA GLU A 3 -22.25 -0.47 -1.76
C GLU A 3 -22.58 -1.56 -2.81
N ASP A 4 -23.72 -1.44 -3.47
CA ASP A 4 -24.13 -2.38 -4.53
C ASP A 4 -23.11 -2.43 -5.66
N LEU A 5 -22.65 -1.25 -6.13
CA LEU A 5 -21.64 -1.17 -7.17
C LEU A 5 -20.29 -1.74 -6.73
N PHE A 6 -19.93 -1.59 -5.45
CA PHE A 6 -18.73 -2.18 -4.87
C PHE A 6 -18.80 -3.71 -4.85
N LYS A 7 -19.92 -4.26 -4.37
CA LYS A 7 -20.17 -5.71 -4.33
C LYS A 7 -20.17 -6.32 -5.74
N GLU A 8 -20.86 -5.69 -6.68
CA GLU A 8 -20.87 -6.13 -8.09
C GLU A 8 -19.46 -6.15 -8.70
N SER A 9 -18.67 -5.11 -8.42
CA SER A 9 -17.31 -5.01 -8.96
C SER A 9 -16.30 -5.93 -8.26
N PHE A 10 -16.61 -6.41 -7.07
CA PHE A 10 -15.73 -7.29 -6.29
C PHE A 10 -15.41 -8.57 -7.06
N ASP A 11 -16.42 -9.25 -7.59
CA ASP A 11 -16.25 -10.50 -8.34
C ASP A 11 -15.48 -10.33 -9.64
N GLU A 12 -15.80 -9.29 -10.41
CA GLU A 12 -15.10 -8.98 -11.67
C GLU A 12 -13.60 -8.70 -11.46
N CYS A 13 -13.23 -8.05 -10.34
CA CYS A 13 -11.82 -7.79 -10.03
C CYS A 13 -11.03 -9.08 -9.85
N TYR A 14 -11.61 -10.11 -9.23
CA TYR A 14 -10.95 -11.42 -9.07
C TYR A 14 -10.68 -12.12 -10.39
N GLU A 15 -11.63 -12.07 -11.31
CA GLU A 15 -11.47 -12.68 -12.65
C GLU A 15 -10.32 -12.04 -13.42
N SER A 16 -10.07 -10.76 -13.19
CA SER A 16 -9.03 -10.04 -13.92
C SER A 16 -7.63 -10.21 -13.34
N ILE A 17 -7.50 -10.31 -12.01
CA ILE A 17 -6.18 -10.37 -11.36
C ILE A 17 -5.74 -11.80 -11.01
N CYS A 18 -6.67 -12.76 -10.93
CA CYS A 18 -6.42 -14.16 -10.59
C CYS A 18 -5.59 -14.36 -9.31
N MET A 19 -5.82 -13.53 -8.31
CA MET A 19 -5.17 -13.60 -6.99
C MET A 19 -6.03 -12.89 -5.94
N PRO A 20 -5.84 -13.16 -4.63
CA PRO A 20 -6.49 -12.38 -3.58
C PRO A 20 -6.16 -10.89 -3.71
N LEU A 21 -7.19 -10.04 -3.57
CA LEU A 21 -7.01 -8.59 -3.68
C LEU A 21 -6.28 -8.04 -2.44
N PRO A 22 -5.12 -7.39 -2.60
CA PRO A 22 -4.34 -6.92 -1.45
C PRO A 22 -5.05 -5.84 -0.63
N THR A 23 -5.84 -4.98 -1.28
CA THR A 23 -6.55 -3.86 -0.64
C THR A 23 -7.86 -3.54 -1.35
N HIS A 24 -8.76 -2.85 -0.66
CA HIS A 24 -10.02 -2.32 -1.22
C HIS A 24 -9.81 -1.39 -2.42
N SER A 25 -8.64 -0.76 -2.54
CA SER A 25 -8.35 0.21 -3.60
C SER A 25 -8.44 -0.41 -5.00
N PHE A 26 -8.21 -1.71 -5.15
CA PHE A 26 -8.36 -2.41 -6.42
C PHE A 26 -9.77 -2.24 -6.98
N ILE A 27 -10.79 -2.51 -6.17
CA ILE A 27 -12.19 -2.40 -6.59
C ILE A 27 -12.56 -0.94 -6.91
N SER A 28 -12.14 0.00 -6.08
CA SER A 28 -12.41 1.42 -6.29
C SER A 28 -11.75 1.94 -7.57
N GLN A 29 -10.57 1.46 -7.92
CA GLN A 29 -9.88 1.81 -9.16
C GLN A 29 -10.56 1.19 -10.39
N ALA A 30 -11.05 -0.06 -10.30
CA ALA A 30 -11.84 -0.68 -11.36
C ALA A 30 -13.11 0.13 -11.67
N ILE A 31 -13.84 0.54 -10.62
CA ILE A 31 -15.04 1.38 -10.75
C ILE A 31 -14.70 2.72 -11.40
N LEU A 32 -13.62 3.38 -10.95
CA LEU A 32 -13.18 4.65 -11.52
C LEU A 32 -12.84 4.50 -13.01
N ALA A 33 -12.09 3.47 -13.37
CA ALA A 33 -11.71 3.21 -14.76
C ALA A 33 -12.94 2.97 -15.66
N ARG A 34 -13.96 2.28 -15.14
CA ARG A 34 -15.25 2.09 -15.83
C ARG A 34 -15.95 3.41 -16.10
N GLU A 35 -15.95 4.33 -15.14
CA GLU A 35 -16.52 5.67 -15.33
C GLU A 35 -15.71 6.50 -16.35
N VAL A 36 -14.39 6.43 -16.31
CA VAL A 36 -13.50 7.08 -17.30
C VAL A 36 -13.79 6.54 -18.71
N LYS A 37 -14.02 5.25 -18.86
CA LYS A 37 -14.41 4.63 -20.13
C LYS A 37 -15.73 5.15 -20.64
N LYS A 38 -16.75 5.30 -19.78
CA LYS A 38 -18.06 5.87 -20.16
C LYS A 38 -17.93 7.30 -20.68
N LEU A 39 -16.95 8.06 -20.20
CA LEU A 39 -16.63 9.40 -20.71
C LEU A 39 -15.88 9.40 -22.05
N GLY A 40 -15.62 8.22 -22.64
CA GLY A 40 -14.93 8.06 -23.92
C GLY A 40 -13.40 8.19 -23.84
N SER A 41 -12.82 8.32 -22.63
CA SER A 41 -11.37 8.39 -22.49
C SER A 41 -10.74 6.99 -22.55
N LYS A 42 -9.54 6.92 -23.15
CA LYS A 42 -8.71 5.71 -23.21
C LYS A 42 -7.51 5.77 -22.27
N ILE A 43 -7.27 6.91 -21.66
CA ILE A 43 -6.11 7.16 -20.81
C ILE A 43 -6.57 7.86 -19.54
N ILE A 44 -6.00 7.47 -18.40
CA ILE A 44 -6.12 8.15 -17.12
C ILE A 44 -4.73 8.50 -16.60
N ILE A 45 -4.54 9.74 -16.14
CA ILE A 45 -3.32 10.16 -15.46
C ILE A 45 -3.52 9.93 -13.96
N THR A 46 -2.61 9.18 -13.34
CA THR A 46 -2.68 8.83 -11.92
C THR A 46 -1.58 9.51 -11.11
N GLY A 47 -1.81 9.57 -9.78
CA GLY A 47 -0.84 10.08 -8.81
C GLY A 47 0.07 9.02 -8.20
N ASP A 48 0.15 7.84 -8.80
CA ASP A 48 0.97 6.75 -8.31
C ASP A 48 2.44 7.16 -8.15
N GLY A 49 3.07 6.76 -7.06
CA GLY A 49 4.42 7.14 -6.69
C GLY A 49 4.53 8.47 -5.92
N GLY A 50 3.47 9.27 -5.88
CA GLY A 50 3.50 10.56 -5.21
C GLY A 50 3.70 10.47 -3.70
N ASP A 51 3.20 9.44 -3.06
CA ASP A 51 3.35 9.21 -1.62
C ASP A 51 4.69 8.57 -1.30
N GLU A 52 5.13 7.61 -2.07
CA GLU A 52 6.37 6.87 -1.89
C GLU A 52 7.59 7.75 -2.14
N PHE A 53 7.60 8.52 -3.22
CA PHE A 53 8.73 9.37 -3.56
C PHE A 53 8.81 10.66 -2.74
N PHE A 54 7.68 11.20 -2.30
CA PHE A 54 7.62 12.50 -1.62
C PHE A 54 7.16 12.42 -0.16
N GLY A 55 7.10 11.21 0.42
CA GLY A 55 6.80 11.01 1.84
C GLY A 55 5.35 11.37 2.21
N GLY A 56 4.37 10.83 1.48
CA GLY A 56 2.97 11.24 1.62
C GLY A 56 2.13 10.44 2.60
N TYR A 57 2.57 9.26 3.02
CA TYR A 57 1.79 8.44 3.94
C TYR A 57 1.80 8.97 5.36
N GLU A 58 0.64 8.96 6.01
CA GLU A 58 0.49 9.45 7.38
C GLU A 58 1.35 8.68 8.39
N PHE A 59 1.61 7.39 8.16
CA PHE A 59 2.45 6.61 9.07
C PHE A 59 3.90 7.10 9.13
N TYR A 60 4.40 7.79 8.11
CA TYR A 60 5.73 8.41 8.16
C TYR A 60 5.85 9.44 9.28
N LYS A 61 4.74 10.06 9.69
CA LYS A 61 4.71 10.99 10.82
C LYS A 61 4.98 10.32 12.15
N SER A 62 4.70 9.02 12.26
CA SER A 62 4.93 8.25 13.48
C SER A 62 6.37 7.73 13.61
N LEU A 63 7.20 7.90 12.58
CA LEU A 63 8.59 7.51 12.62
C LEU A 63 9.35 8.42 13.57
N LYS A 64 10.15 7.80 14.45
CA LYS A 64 11.00 8.54 15.39
C LYS A 64 12.28 8.97 14.68
N LEU A 65 12.91 10.01 15.22
CA LEU A 65 14.27 10.35 14.82
C LEU A 65 15.26 9.30 15.33
N PHE A 66 16.24 8.98 14.49
CA PHE A 66 17.21 7.94 14.76
C PHE A 66 18.60 8.53 15.03
N SER A 67 19.20 8.11 16.14
CA SER A 67 20.60 8.47 16.49
C SER A 67 21.61 7.54 15.84
N SER A 68 21.16 6.36 15.40
CA SER A 68 21.96 5.37 14.66
C SER A 68 21.06 4.65 13.66
N ILE A 69 21.63 4.13 12.59
CA ILE A 69 20.87 3.36 11.59
C ILE A 69 20.30 2.11 12.25
N PRO A 70 18.97 1.87 12.19
CA PRO A 70 18.37 0.65 12.68
C PRO A 70 18.94 -0.59 11.97
N LYS A 71 19.04 -1.71 12.69
CA LYS A 71 19.49 -2.98 12.09
C LYS A 71 18.51 -3.55 11.08
N SER A 72 17.22 -3.24 11.26
CA SER A 72 16.10 -3.73 10.44
C SER A 72 15.21 -2.57 10.05
N ASN A 73 14.48 -2.70 8.95
CA ASN A 73 13.56 -1.68 8.48
C ASN A 73 12.45 -1.37 9.52
N PRO A 74 12.37 -0.15 10.05
CA PRO A 74 11.44 0.19 11.13
C PRO A 74 9.96 0.12 10.72
N SER A 75 9.65 0.29 9.43
CA SER A 75 8.27 0.27 8.94
C SER A 75 7.76 -1.13 8.64
N ILE A 76 8.58 -1.95 7.98
CA ILE A 76 8.21 -3.32 7.59
C ILE A 76 8.29 -4.28 8.78
N TYR A 77 9.35 -4.15 9.59
CA TYR A 77 9.62 -5.05 10.70
C TYR A 77 8.47 -5.10 11.71
N SER A 78 7.85 -3.96 12.01
CA SER A 78 6.72 -3.91 12.94
C SER A 78 5.48 -4.67 12.44
N GLY A 79 5.28 -4.79 11.13
CA GLY A 79 4.18 -5.54 10.54
C GLY A 79 4.41 -7.05 10.55
N VAL A 80 5.63 -7.49 10.24
CA VAL A 80 6.00 -8.92 10.20
C VAL A 80 6.04 -9.53 11.60
N VAL A 81 6.64 -8.83 12.57
CA VAL A 81 6.80 -9.34 13.94
C VAL A 81 5.48 -9.34 14.73
N LYS A 82 4.55 -8.45 14.41
CA LYS A 82 3.22 -8.42 15.07
C LYS A 82 2.28 -9.53 14.61
N SER A 83 2.52 -10.15 13.46
CA SER A 83 1.74 -11.29 13.03
C SER A 83 2.21 -12.53 13.79
N ASN A 84 1.48 -12.94 14.82
CA ASN A 84 1.70 -14.22 15.52
C ASN A 84 1.22 -15.43 14.67
N LEU A 85 1.07 -15.27 13.37
CA LEU A 85 0.66 -16.31 12.45
C LEU A 85 1.88 -17.13 12.03
N GLU A 86 1.92 -18.38 12.44
CA GLU A 86 2.89 -19.36 11.97
C GLU A 86 2.39 -19.99 10.66
N PHE A 87 3.09 -19.72 9.57
CA PHE A 87 2.86 -20.37 8.29
C PHE A 87 3.86 -21.50 8.12
N ASN A 88 3.41 -22.73 7.87
CA ASN A 88 4.30 -23.90 7.81
C ASN A 88 5.39 -23.82 6.73
N ASN A 89 5.14 -23.13 5.62
CA ASN A 89 6.09 -23.01 4.50
C ASN A 89 6.77 -21.64 4.41
N TRP A 90 6.40 -20.69 5.27
CA TRP A 90 6.96 -19.35 5.31
C TRP A 90 7.30 -19.02 6.75
N SER A 91 8.52 -19.31 7.15
CA SER A 91 8.96 -18.89 8.48
C SER A 91 9.06 -17.35 8.52
N ASN A 92 8.59 -16.75 9.62
CA ASN A 92 8.85 -15.34 9.91
C ASN A 92 10.33 -15.00 9.77
N GLU A 93 11.21 -15.95 10.08
CA GLU A 93 12.66 -15.82 9.93
C GLU A 93 13.09 -15.57 8.48
N ARG A 94 12.52 -16.27 7.49
CA ARG A 94 12.85 -16.05 6.08
C ARG A 94 12.41 -14.66 5.63
N LEU A 95 11.20 -14.23 6.00
CA LEU A 95 10.70 -12.90 5.66
C LEU A 95 11.55 -11.80 6.31
N ILE A 96 11.95 -11.99 7.57
CA ILE A 96 12.83 -11.08 8.29
C ILE A 96 14.19 -10.99 7.59
N ASN A 97 14.81 -12.12 7.26
CA ASN A 97 16.11 -12.16 6.61
C ASN A 97 16.12 -11.47 5.24
N GLU A 98 15.07 -11.69 4.40
CA GLU A 98 14.95 -11.00 3.12
C GLU A 98 14.70 -9.50 3.31
N SER A 99 13.87 -9.11 4.26
CA SER A 99 13.65 -7.70 4.62
C SER A 99 14.93 -7.02 5.12
N ASP A 100 15.70 -7.69 5.96
CA ASP A 100 16.97 -7.16 6.49
C ASP A 100 18.01 -6.99 5.39
N LYS A 101 18.04 -7.90 4.41
CA LYS A 101 18.90 -7.78 3.23
C LYS A 101 18.53 -6.55 2.40
N LEU A 102 17.25 -6.40 2.05
CA LEU A 102 16.77 -5.23 1.33
C LEU A 102 17.04 -3.93 2.10
N TRP A 103 16.89 -3.97 3.41
CA TRP A 103 17.20 -2.83 4.27
C TRP A 103 18.67 -2.45 4.23
N LYS A 104 19.57 -3.42 4.33
CA LYS A 104 21.01 -3.20 4.23
C LYS A 104 21.40 -2.62 2.87
N ASP A 105 20.84 -3.16 1.79
CA ASP A 105 21.10 -2.67 0.44
C ASP A 105 20.61 -1.21 0.29
N ALA A 106 19.41 -0.90 0.75
CA ALA A 106 18.86 0.45 0.71
C ALA A 106 19.67 1.47 1.53
N THR A 107 20.07 1.11 2.75
CA THR A 107 20.85 2.00 3.63
C THR A 107 22.27 2.26 3.08
N SER A 108 22.87 1.32 2.36
CA SER A 108 24.18 1.48 1.76
C SER A 108 24.22 2.53 0.63
N ILE A 109 23.06 2.76 -0.04
CA ILE A 109 22.95 3.76 -1.10
C ILE A 109 23.12 5.20 -0.56
N TYR A 110 22.70 5.40 0.70
CA TYR A 110 22.70 6.70 1.34
C TYR A 110 23.85 6.89 2.33
N GLU A 111 24.93 6.08 2.22
CA GLU A 111 26.13 6.24 3.05
C GLU A 111 26.66 7.68 2.98
N GLY A 112 27.05 8.22 4.14
CA GLY A 112 27.57 9.58 4.25
C GLY A 112 26.55 10.63 4.71
N LEU A 113 25.25 10.32 4.71
CA LEU A 113 24.24 11.14 5.34
C LEU A 113 24.17 10.85 6.85
N ASN A 114 23.44 11.67 7.61
CA ASN A 114 23.21 11.37 9.03
C ASN A 114 22.24 10.16 9.19
N PRO A 115 22.26 9.46 10.34
CA PRO A 115 21.47 8.24 10.53
C PRO A 115 19.96 8.41 10.30
N ASN A 116 19.40 9.57 10.64
CA ASN A 116 17.99 9.86 10.41
C ASN A 116 17.67 9.96 8.92
N GLU A 117 18.47 10.68 8.17
CA GLU A 117 18.31 10.83 6.72
C GLU A 117 18.48 9.48 6.00
N ILE A 118 19.52 8.71 6.35
CA ILE A 118 19.71 7.36 5.81
C ILE A 118 18.45 6.51 6.04
N THR A 119 17.97 6.49 7.28
CA THR A 119 16.81 5.67 7.64
C THR A 119 15.55 6.08 6.88
N LEU A 120 15.22 7.36 6.85
CA LEU A 120 14.01 7.85 6.20
C LEU A 120 14.07 7.73 4.66
N GLN A 121 15.21 8.05 4.05
CA GLN A 121 15.39 7.86 2.60
C GLN A 121 15.28 6.38 2.21
N SER A 122 15.86 5.48 3.00
CA SER A 122 15.79 4.04 2.75
C SER A 122 14.36 3.49 2.89
N ILE A 123 13.58 3.97 3.85
CA ILE A 123 12.16 3.60 3.97
C ILE A 123 11.39 4.02 2.72
N LEU A 124 11.52 5.27 2.28
CA LEU A 124 10.84 5.77 1.09
C LEU A 124 11.27 5.00 -0.17
N MET A 125 12.54 4.69 -0.30
CA MET A 125 13.06 3.89 -1.40
C MET A 125 12.46 2.48 -1.40
N LEU A 126 12.43 1.81 -0.26
CA LEU A 126 11.85 0.47 -0.17
C LEU A 126 10.35 0.48 -0.42
N ASP A 127 9.62 1.48 0.06
CA ASP A 127 8.20 1.62 -0.26
C ASP A 127 7.97 1.84 -1.76
N SER A 128 8.86 2.57 -2.45
CA SER A 128 8.77 2.75 -3.90
C SER A 128 9.08 1.48 -4.71
N ILE A 129 9.91 0.58 -4.20
CA ILE A 129 10.27 -0.68 -4.86
C ILE A 129 9.25 -1.79 -4.53
N VAL A 130 8.83 -1.87 -3.26
CA VAL A 130 8.00 -2.99 -2.77
C VAL A 130 6.51 -2.63 -2.80
N GLN A 131 6.12 -1.59 -2.07
CA GLN A 131 4.71 -1.22 -1.88
C GLN A 131 4.10 -0.66 -3.17
N LEU A 132 4.79 0.27 -3.81
CA LEU A 132 4.31 0.90 -5.04
C LEU A 132 4.16 -0.10 -6.18
N GLU A 133 5.17 -0.95 -6.41
CA GLU A 133 5.13 -1.96 -7.48
C GLU A 133 4.07 -3.03 -7.21
N SER A 134 4.10 -3.63 -6.04
CA SER A 134 3.26 -4.81 -5.73
C SER A 134 1.79 -4.47 -5.52
N VAL A 135 1.47 -3.26 -5.06
CA VAL A 135 0.11 -2.85 -4.75
C VAL A 135 -0.34 -1.67 -5.62
N GLY A 136 0.37 -0.54 -5.58
CA GLY A 136 -0.04 0.70 -6.23
C GLY A 136 -0.16 0.58 -7.75
N ILE A 137 0.97 0.30 -8.42
CA ILE A 137 1.02 0.19 -9.89
C ILE A 137 0.19 -1.00 -10.37
N ARG A 138 0.28 -2.14 -9.69
CA ARG A 138 -0.51 -3.31 -10.04
C ARG A 138 -2.01 -3.04 -9.99
N ALA A 139 -2.47 -2.31 -8.96
CA ALA A 139 -3.88 -1.93 -8.87
C ALA A 139 -4.29 -0.99 -10.00
N SER A 140 -3.53 0.10 -10.24
CA SER A 140 -3.87 1.07 -11.28
C SER A 140 -3.82 0.48 -12.68
N ASP A 141 -2.83 -0.32 -13.01
CA ASP A 141 -2.68 -0.91 -14.34
C ASP A 141 -3.74 -2.00 -14.57
N THR A 142 -3.80 -3.02 -13.71
CA THR A 142 -4.71 -4.15 -13.92
C THR A 142 -6.17 -3.73 -13.89
N MET A 143 -6.55 -2.91 -12.91
CA MET A 143 -7.96 -2.51 -12.74
C MET A 143 -8.41 -1.52 -13.81
N SER A 144 -7.53 -0.66 -14.32
CA SER A 144 -7.89 0.22 -15.43
C SER A 144 -7.97 -0.53 -16.77
N MET A 145 -7.10 -1.52 -16.96
CA MET A 145 -7.13 -2.36 -18.17
C MET A 145 -8.37 -3.24 -18.26
N MET A 146 -9.03 -3.61 -17.16
CA MET A 146 -10.38 -4.24 -17.20
C MET A 146 -11.37 -3.44 -18.04
N SER A 147 -11.26 -2.12 -18.02
CA SER A 147 -12.09 -1.22 -18.83
C SER A 147 -11.41 -0.77 -20.14
N SER A 148 -10.26 -1.36 -20.53
CA SER A 148 -9.44 -0.89 -21.64
C SER A 148 -9.07 0.59 -21.55
N VAL A 149 -8.77 1.05 -20.35
CA VAL A 149 -8.25 2.39 -20.04
C VAL A 149 -6.81 2.24 -19.59
N GLU A 150 -5.89 2.94 -20.24
CA GLU A 150 -4.48 2.91 -19.90
C GLU A 150 -4.17 3.85 -18.74
N SER A 151 -3.55 3.35 -17.67
CA SER A 151 -3.08 4.15 -16.55
C SER A 151 -1.68 4.72 -16.83
N ARG A 152 -1.49 6.00 -16.56
CA ARG A 152 -0.20 6.72 -16.71
C ARG A 152 0.15 7.42 -15.40
N GLY A 153 1.10 6.86 -14.66
CA GLY A 153 1.61 7.43 -13.42
C GLY A 153 2.49 8.65 -13.69
N PHE A 154 2.01 9.84 -13.36
CA PHE A 154 2.76 11.08 -13.58
C PHE A 154 4.11 11.08 -12.84
N PHE A 155 4.14 10.62 -11.59
CA PHE A 155 5.36 10.59 -10.78
C PHE A 155 6.32 9.44 -11.14
N LEU A 156 5.91 8.52 -12.01
CA LEU A 156 6.69 7.36 -12.45
C LEU A 156 7.59 7.67 -13.65
N THR A 157 7.66 8.93 -14.08
CA THR A 157 8.59 9.32 -15.13
C THR A 157 10.02 9.37 -14.60
N LYS A 158 10.99 8.90 -15.38
CA LYS A 158 12.39 8.82 -14.99
C LYS A 158 12.92 10.11 -14.33
N ASN A 159 12.67 11.25 -14.97
CA ASN A 159 13.17 12.54 -14.48
C ASN A 159 12.61 12.92 -13.11
N ILE A 160 11.30 12.63 -12.87
CA ILE A 160 10.65 12.91 -11.58
C ILE A 160 11.17 11.95 -10.51
N MET A 161 11.31 10.67 -10.84
CA MET A 161 11.87 9.67 -9.92
C MET A 161 13.29 10.02 -9.51
N GLU A 162 14.17 10.34 -10.47
CA GLU A 162 15.55 10.75 -10.19
C GLU A 162 15.60 12.03 -9.35
N PHE A 163 14.77 13.02 -9.67
CA PHE A 163 14.67 14.23 -8.86
C PHE A 163 14.24 13.91 -7.43
N ALA A 164 13.17 13.11 -7.27
CA ALA A 164 12.63 12.77 -5.97
C ALA A 164 13.60 11.95 -5.12
N LEU A 165 14.31 10.99 -5.69
CA LEU A 165 15.32 10.19 -4.97
C LEU A 165 16.49 11.05 -4.46
N ASN A 166 16.87 12.10 -5.19
CA ASN A 166 17.93 13.04 -4.81
C ASN A 166 17.44 14.21 -3.94
N LEU A 167 16.12 14.34 -3.73
CA LEU A 167 15.57 15.40 -2.90
C LEU A 167 15.88 15.12 -1.41
N SER A 168 16.34 16.14 -0.69
CA SER A 168 16.65 16.03 0.74
C SER A 168 15.40 15.65 1.56
N ILE A 169 15.63 14.96 2.66
CA ILE A 169 14.51 14.38 3.44
C ILE A 169 13.59 15.44 4.05
N ASP A 170 14.12 16.61 4.45
CA ASP A 170 13.36 17.75 4.98
C ASP A 170 12.32 18.30 3.97
N LYS A 171 12.54 18.08 2.67
CA LYS A 171 11.59 18.41 1.60
C LYS A 171 10.51 17.35 1.39
N LYS A 172 10.71 16.15 1.93
CA LYS A 172 9.77 15.03 1.86
C LYS A 172 8.97 14.86 3.14
N ILE A 173 9.65 14.91 4.29
CA ILE A 173 9.05 14.70 5.62
C ILE A 173 9.73 15.61 6.61
N ILE A 174 8.94 16.36 7.38
CA ILE A 174 9.42 17.10 8.54
C ILE A 174 8.94 16.35 9.78
N ILE A 175 9.89 15.92 10.60
CA ILE A 175 9.64 15.33 11.92
C ILE A 175 10.20 16.33 12.92
N ASP A 176 9.33 17.13 13.53
CA ASP A 176 9.72 18.12 14.53
C ASP A 176 9.82 17.50 15.91
N LYS A 177 10.89 17.87 16.62
CA LYS A 177 11.15 17.40 18.00
C LYS A 177 10.43 18.23 19.07
N GLU A 178 10.15 19.49 18.79
CA GLU A 178 9.79 20.46 19.85
C GLU A 178 8.31 20.85 19.87
N ASP A 179 7.65 20.98 18.72
CA ASP A 179 6.25 21.46 18.63
C ASP A 179 5.24 20.47 18.04
N GLY A 180 5.66 19.27 17.65
CA GLY A 180 4.75 18.14 17.41
C GLY A 180 3.98 18.11 16.09
N GLU A 181 4.12 19.06 15.18
CA GLU A 181 3.51 18.96 13.85
C GLU A 181 4.45 18.30 12.83
N ASN A 182 4.40 16.98 12.76
CA ASN A 182 5.04 16.24 11.68
C ASN A 182 4.33 16.52 10.35
N ILE A 183 5.09 16.93 9.33
CA ILE A 183 4.54 17.34 8.04
C ILE A 183 4.99 16.35 6.96
N THR A 184 4.03 15.78 6.25
CA THR A 184 4.26 14.99 5.03
C THR A 184 4.22 15.87 3.79
N ARG A 185 5.06 15.57 2.81
CA ARG A 185 5.12 16.24 1.49
C ARG A 185 5.26 17.78 1.56
N PRO A 186 6.13 18.36 2.40
CA PRO A 186 6.24 19.81 2.50
C PRO A 186 6.55 20.47 1.15
N PHE A 187 7.44 19.91 0.35
CA PHE A 187 7.76 20.41 -1.00
C PHE A 187 6.54 20.44 -1.92
N MET A 188 5.76 19.36 -1.96
CA MET A 188 4.56 19.28 -2.79
C MET A 188 3.48 20.25 -2.33
N LYS A 189 3.33 20.43 -1.03
CA LYS A 189 2.40 21.41 -0.44
C LYS A 189 2.81 22.83 -0.78
N GLU A 190 4.10 23.15 -0.73
CA GLU A 190 4.66 24.43 -1.11
C GLU A 190 4.41 24.71 -2.61
N LEU A 191 4.72 23.78 -3.50
CA LEU A 191 4.44 23.92 -4.93
C LEU A 191 2.94 24.16 -5.19
N PHE A 192 2.08 23.43 -4.50
CA PHE A 192 0.64 23.57 -4.64
C PHE A 192 0.18 24.96 -4.19
N THR A 193 0.60 25.44 -3.03
CA THR A 193 0.20 26.73 -2.47
C THR A 193 0.77 27.92 -3.24
N ASN A 194 1.90 27.75 -3.93
CA ASN A 194 2.46 28.77 -4.82
C ASN A 194 1.68 28.93 -6.14
N LYS A 195 0.94 27.89 -6.54
CA LYS A 195 0.16 27.86 -7.78
C LYS A 195 -1.33 28.05 -7.57
N PHE A 196 -1.84 27.55 -6.45
CA PHE A 196 -3.26 27.48 -6.13
C PHE A 196 -3.55 28.07 -4.74
N ASN A 197 -4.81 28.42 -4.51
CA ASN A 197 -5.24 28.89 -3.21
C ASN A 197 -5.05 27.80 -2.14
N LYS A 198 -4.47 28.15 -1.00
CA LYS A 198 -4.23 27.25 0.13
C LYS A 198 -5.51 26.56 0.64
N SER A 199 -6.67 27.21 0.51
CA SER A 199 -7.96 26.63 0.88
C SER A 199 -8.35 25.38 0.08
N LEU A 200 -7.73 25.13 -1.07
CA LEU A 200 -7.91 23.93 -1.88
C LEU A 200 -7.07 22.75 -1.40
N LEU A 201 -6.12 22.99 -0.49
CA LEU A 201 -5.28 21.92 0.09
C LEU A 201 -6.12 21.16 1.14
N LYS A 202 -6.57 19.98 0.76
CA LYS A 202 -7.33 19.09 1.64
C LYS A 202 -6.41 18.12 2.40
N PRO A 203 -6.84 17.65 3.59
CA PRO A 203 -6.19 16.50 4.22
C PRO A 203 -6.11 15.32 3.26
N LYS A 204 -5.05 14.50 3.41
CA LYS A 204 -4.92 13.29 2.62
C LYS A 204 -6.12 12.36 2.89
N GLN A 205 -6.72 11.90 1.81
CA GLN A 205 -7.71 10.83 1.83
C GLN A 205 -7.16 9.70 0.97
N GLY A 206 -7.09 8.48 1.55
CA GLY A 206 -6.81 7.28 0.77
C GLY A 206 -8.00 6.92 -0.12
N PHE A 207 -7.77 6.03 -1.07
CA PHE A 207 -8.86 5.34 -1.76
C PHE A 207 -9.57 4.48 -0.71
N SER A 208 -10.68 4.98 -0.18
CA SER A 208 -11.49 4.23 0.79
C SER A 208 -12.33 3.20 0.04
N GLY A 209 -12.25 1.96 0.49
CA GLY A 209 -13.20 0.93 0.13
C GLY A 209 -14.39 0.94 1.09
N TYR A 210 -15.28 -0.02 0.90
CA TYR A 210 -16.35 -0.29 1.84
C TYR A 210 -15.84 -1.10 3.04
N PRO A 211 -16.55 -1.04 4.17
CA PRO A 211 -16.24 -1.87 5.33
C PRO A 211 -16.24 -3.36 4.96
N ASN A 212 -15.46 -4.15 5.69
CA ASN A 212 -15.39 -5.61 5.48
C ASN A 212 -16.77 -6.29 5.64
N GLU A 213 -17.65 -5.71 6.44
CA GLU A 213 -19.03 -6.18 6.63
C GLU A 213 -19.79 -6.33 5.31
N SER A 214 -19.54 -5.44 4.35
CA SER A 214 -20.23 -5.45 3.06
C SER A 214 -19.89 -6.66 2.18
N ILE A 215 -18.79 -7.35 2.47
CA ILE A 215 -18.31 -8.49 1.69
C ILE A 215 -18.19 -9.78 2.52
N ARG A 216 -18.40 -9.74 3.83
CA ARG A 216 -18.39 -10.93 4.68
C ARG A 216 -19.41 -11.99 4.26
N GLU A 217 -20.51 -11.58 3.65
CA GLU A 217 -21.55 -12.49 3.18
C GLU A 217 -21.10 -13.41 2.03
N PHE A 218 -19.99 -13.07 1.36
CA PHE A 218 -19.45 -13.87 0.26
C PHE A 218 -18.55 -15.02 0.70
N VAL A 219 -18.23 -15.12 1.99
CA VAL A 219 -17.27 -16.10 2.51
C VAL A 219 -17.80 -16.83 3.74
N ASP A 220 -17.27 -18.03 3.98
CA ASP A 220 -17.49 -18.74 5.22
C ASP A 220 -16.87 -18.00 6.39
N LYS A 221 -17.63 -17.82 7.47
CA LYS A 221 -17.16 -17.07 8.67
C LYS A 221 -16.02 -17.77 9.41
N ASP A 222 -15.87 -19.07 9.22
CA ASP A 222 -14.81 -19.85 9.85
C ASP A 222 -13.52 -19.85 9.03
N TYR A 223 -13.51 -19.23 7.84
CA TYR A 223 -12.37 -19.13 6.93
C TYR A 223 -11.67 -20.48 6.75
N LYS A 224 -12.43 -21.53 6.54
CA LYS A 224 -11.94 -22.90 6.54
C LYS A 224 -10.92 -23.16 5.44
N LEU A 225 -11.21 -22.71 4.21
CA LEU A 225 -10.30 -22.93 3.09
C LEU A 225 -8.97 -22.19 3.29
N THR A 226 -9.03 -20.97 3.82
CA THR A 226 -7.84 -20.19 4.13
C THR A 226 -7.00 -20.87 5.21
N ASN A 227 -7.62 -21.32 6.29
CA ASN A 227 -6.94 -22.00 7.38
C ASN A 227 -6.33 -23.34 6.94
N ASP A 228 -7.05 -24.12 6.14
CA ASP A 228 -6.55 -25.39 5.60
C ASP A 228 -5.39 -25.16 4.63
N TYR A 229 -5.51 -24.19 3.72
CA TYR A 229 -4.47 -23.88 2.71
C TYR A 229 -3.18 -23.34 3.31
N LEU A 230 -3.31 -22.44 4.29
CA LEU A 230 -2.16 -21.84 4.98
C LEU A 230 -1.68 -22.69 6.17
N GLU A 231 -2.33 -23.83 6.43
CA GLU A 231 -2.03 -24.73 7.55
C GLU A 231 -1.98 -24.02 8.91
N ILE A 232 -2.90 -23.06 9.10
CA ILE A 232 -2.95 -22.25 10.32
C ILE A 232 -3.49 -23.09 11.48
N LYS A 233 -2.68 -23.22 12.52
CA LYS A 233 -3.07 -23.88 13.75
C LYS A 233 -3.70 -22.87 14.72
N ASN A 234 -4.76 -23.32 15.44
CA ASN A 234 -5.39 -22.51 16.51
C ASN A 234 -5.95 -21.16 16.04
N PHE A 235 -6.60 -21.13 14.87
CA PHE A 235 -7.25 -19.94 14.38
C PHE A 235 -8.35 -19.47 15.34
N ASN A 236 -8.39 -18.17 15.62
CA ASN A 236 -9.42 -17.55 16.46
C ASN A 236 -9.95 -16.28 15.81
N ASN A 237 -11.22 -16.26 15.45
CA ASN A 237 -11.90 -15.13 14.80
C ASN A 237 -11.80 -13.81 15.58
N SER A 238 -11.73 -13.86 16.91
CA SER A 238 -11.59 -12.64 17.73
C SER A 238 -10.33 -11.82 17.40
N PHE A 239 -9.40 -12.41 16.70
CA PHE A 239 -8.18 -11.77 16.21
C PHE A 239 -8.47 -10.84 15.03
N LEU A 240 -9.37 -11.25 14.14
CA LEU A 240 -9.75 -10.49 12.95
C LEU A 240 -10.64 -9.29 13.29
N GLU A 241 -11.46 -9.38 14.33
CA GLU A 241 -12.34 -8.30 14.77
C GLU A 241 -11.56 -7.03 15.20
N LYS A 242 -10.28 -7.20 15.55
CA LYS A 242 -9.40 -6.12 16.01
C LYS A 242 -8.50 -5.55 14.93
N ASP A 243 -8.38 -6.23 13.79
CA ASP A 243 -7.53 -5.83 12.66
C ASP A 243 -8.28 -5.96 11.34
N THR A 244 -8.93 -4.87 10.94
CA THR A 244 -9.70 -4.81 9.69
C THR A 244 -8.87 -5.07 8.45
N ALA A 245 -7.57 -4.76 8.45
CA ALA A 245 -6.69 -5.01 7.32
C ALA A 245 -6.33 -6.51 7.21
N LEU A 246 -6.15 -7.17 8.34
CA LEU A 246 -5.95 -8.61 8.37
C LEU A 246 -7.24 -9.35 7.99
N GLU A 247 -8.37 -8.92 8.51
CA GLU A 247 -9.67 -9.46 8.13
C GLU A 247 -9.92 -9.37 6.63
N TRP A 248 -9.62 -8.20 6.01
CA TRP A 248 -9.68 -8.05 4.57
C TRP A 248 -8.89 -9.14 3.84
N LYS A 249 -7.67 -9.42 4.26
CA LYS A 249 -6.83 -10.45 3.65
C LYS A 249 -7.43 -11.85 3.78
N TYR A 250 -8.03 -12.17 4.94
CA TYR A 250 -8.70 -13.44 5.17
C TYR A 250 -9.93 -13.61 4.29
N ILE A 251 -10.81 -12.61 4.25
CA ILE A 251 -11.99 -12.62 3.38
C ILE A 251 -11.57 -12.86 1.92
N ASN A 252 -10.54 -12.14 1.47
CA ASN A 252 -10.07 -12.23 0.11
C ASN A 252 -9.43 -13.58 -0.22
N CYS A 253 -8.65 -14.13 0.70
CA CYS A 253 -8.06 -15.46 0.52
C CYS A 253 -9.16 -16.54 0.46
N GLU A 254 -10.12 -16.52 1.38
CA GLU A 254 -11.23 -17.46 1.42
C GLU A 254 -12.08 -17.40 0.16
N TYR A 255 -12.43 -16.18 -0.27
CA TYR A 255 -13.19 -15.97 -1.50
C TYR A 255 -12.44 -16.51 -2.73
N TYR A 256 -11.14 -16.20 -2.85
CA TYR A 256 -10.29 -16.67 -3.94
C TYR A 256 -10.23 -18.20 -3.97
N LEU A 257 -9.92 -18.83 -2.86
CA LEU A 257 -9.83 -20.29 -2.75
C LEU A 257 -11.15 -20.97 -3.09
N ASN A 258 -12.29 -20.41 -2.64
CA ASN A 258 -13.60 -20.93 -2.98
C ASN A 258 -13.94 -20.81 -4.47
N LYS A 259 -13.66 -19.63 -5.06
CA LYS A 259 -13.93 -19.35 -6.47
C LYS A 259 -13.11 -20.22 -7.41
N PHE A 260 -11.84 -20.43 -7.09
CA PHE A 260 -10.91 -21.17 -7.94
C PHE A 260 -10.62 -22.60 -7.48
N LYS A 261 -11.41 -23.14 -6.57
CA LYS A 261 -11.25 -24.47 -5.97
C LYS A 261 -11.10 -25.60 -6.99
N SER A 262 -11.72 -25.47 -8.15
CA SER A 262 -11.63 -26.49 -9.22
C SER A 262 -10.29 -26.46 -9.97
N PHE A 263 -9.45 -25.45 -9.77
CA PHE A 263 -8.15 -25.29 -10.40
C PHE A 263 -6.98 -25.51 -9.43
N LEU A 264 -7.26 -25.61 -8.13
CA LEU A 264 -6.29 -25.88 -7.07
C LEU A 264 -6.29 -27.36 -6.69
#